data_f3d4264c0a2b42683ea0f0f063e8020e
#
_entry.id   f3d4264c0a2b42683ea0f0f063e8020e
#
_cell.length_a   1.000
_cell.length_b   1.000
_cell.length_c   1.000
_cell.angle_alpha   90.00
_cell.angle_beta   90.00
_cell.angle_gamma   90.00
#
_symmetry.space_group_name_H-M   'P 1'
#
loop_
_entity.id
_entity.type
_entity.pdbx_description
1 polymer ?
#
loop_
_entity_poly.entity_id
_entity_poly.type
_entity_poly.pdbx_seq_one_letter_code
_entity_poly.pdbx_strand_id
1 'polypeptide(L)'
;MNLALTRRGDYAVRAALCLARRGGEGGYVKIREVAQTMALPASYTPQVLRLLAEAGLAEARAGRDGGYRLTRPPGEVALLEVVEAAEGPFTLERCILRGGPCHWEHVCAVHAAWSAAVEACRDSLRQTTLADLVAADARIEAGGGIPERGLPPA
;
A
#
# COMPACT_ATOMS: atom_id res chain seq x y z
N MET A 1 -11.96 -9.49 13.88
CA MET A 1 -10.67 -8.93 13.48
C MET A 1 -10.69 -8.77 11.98
N ASN A 2 -10.35 -7.61 11.45
CA ASN A 2 -10.41 -7.34 10.01
C ASN A 2 -9.04 -6.76 9.57
N LEU A 3 -8.38 -7.40 8.62
CA LEU A 3 -7.17 -6.91 7.96
C LEU A 3 -7.48 -6.07 6.71
N ALA A 4 -8.76 -5.78 6.46
CA ALA A 4 -9.14 -4.96 5.32
C ALA A 4 -8.65 -3.52 5.51
N LEU A 5 -8.11 -2.96 4.44
CA LEU A 5 -7.77 -1.54 4.38
C LEU A 5 -9.03 -0.68 4.50
N THR A 6 -8.88 0.50 5.07
CA THR A 6 -9.92 1.54 4.96
C THR A 6 -10.03 2.01 3.51
N ARG A 7 -11.06 2.80 3.19
CA ARG A 7 -11.16 3.43 1.85
C ARG A 7 -9.93 4.27 1.51
N ARG A 8 -9.32 4.89 2.51
CA ARG A 8 -8.10 5.69 2.33
C ARG A 8 -6.93 4.80 1.93
N GLY A 9 -6.75 3.66 2.61
CA GLY A 9 -5.72 2.68 2.28
C GLY A 9 -5.92 2.06 0.90
N ASP A 10 -7.14 1.61 0.58
CA ASP A 10 -7.48 1.09 -0.75
C ASP A 10 -7.13 2.10 -1.85
N TYR A 11 -7.54 3.35 -1.70
CA TYR A 11 -7.27 4.39 -2.70
C TYR A 11 -5.78 4.75 -2.78
N ALA A 12 -5.06 4.72 -1.65
CA ALA A 12 -3.61 4.97 -1.65
C ALA A 12 -2.85 3.88 -2.42
N VAL A 13 -3.18 2.62 -2.19
CA VAL A 13 -2.57 1.49 -2.94
C VAL A 13 -2.88 1.61 -4.42
N ARG A 14 -4.13 1.85 -4.82
CA ARG A 14 -4.49 2.02 -6.25
C ARG A 14 -3.78 3.22 -6.88
N ALA A 15 -3.71 4.36 -6.19
CA ALA A 15 -3.01 5.53 -6.70
C ALA A 15 -1.52 5.24 -6.89
N ALA A 16 -0.86 4.62 -5.90
CA ALA A 16 0.54 4.23 -5.99
C ALA A 16 0.81 3.25 -7.14
N LEU A 17 -0.08 2.26 -7.36
CA LEU A 17 0.01 1.35 -8.50
C LEU A 17 -0.13 2.07 -9.85
N CYS A 18 -1.03 3.05 -9.96
CA CYS A 18 -1.15 3.87 -11.16
C CYS A 18 0.15 4.62 -11.45
N LEU A 19 0.75 5.25 -10.43
CA LEU A 19 2.04 5.94 -10.58
C LEU A 19 3.16 4.96 -10.93
N ALA A 20 3.17 3.75 -10.36
CA ALA A 20 4.16 2.72 -10.63
C ALA A 20 4.09 2.20 -12.08
N ARG A 21 2.89 1.97 -12.62
CA ARG A 21 2.67 1.54 -14.02
C ARG A 21 3.21 2.57 -15.00
N ARG A 22 3.04 3.86 -14.72
CA ARG A 22 3.49 4.97 -15.57
C ARG A 22 4.92 5.41 -15.31
N GLY A 23 5.49 5.05 -14.15
CA GLY A 23 6.84 5.45 -13.73
C GLY A 23 7.95 4.91 -14.62
N GLY A 24 7.73 3.82 -15.36
CA GLY A 24 8.67 3.31 -16.39
C GLY A 24 8.93 4.29 -17.54
N GLU A 25 8.02 5.23 -17.77
CA GLU A 25 8.13 6.28 -18.80
C GLU A 25 8.69 7.60 -18.25
N GLY A 26 9.00 7.68 -16.93
CA GLY A 26 9.58 8.86 -16.28
C GLY A 26 8.67 10.10 -16.23
N GLY A 27 7.40 9.95 -16.61
CA GLY A 27 6.45 11.04 -16.74
C GLY A 27 5.63 11.32 -15.48
N TYR A 28 5.07 12.54 -15.38
CA TYR A 28 4.09 12.89 -14.36
C TYR A 28 2.69 12.48 -14.82
N VAL A 29 1.95 11.82 -13.94
CA VAL A 29 0.56 11.38 -14.17
C VAL A 29 -0.40 12.43 -13.63
N LYS A 30 -1.37 12.85 -14.43
CA LYS A 30 -2.38 13.84 -14.04
C LYS A 30 -3.34 13.26 -13.00
N ILE A 31 -3.78 14.06 -12.04
CA ILE A 31 -4.76 13.67 -11.02
C ILE A 31 -6.00 13.02 -11.66
N ARG A 32 -6.52 13.63 -12.73
CA ARG A 32 -7.68 13.11 -13.45
C ARG A 32 -7.43 11.74 -14.07
N GLU A 33 -6.23 11.52 -14.60
CA GLU A 33 -5.84 10.23 -15.16
C GLU A 33 -5.80 9.15 -14.08
N VAL A 34 -5.19 9.44 -12.91
CA VAL A 34 -5.18 8.51 -11.76
C VAL A 34 -6.60 8.16 -11.36
N ALA A 35 -7.48 9.17 -11.22
CA ALA A 35 -8.87 8.95 -10.83
C ALA A 35 -9.62 8.05 -11.83
N GLN A 36 -9.45 8.30 -13.12
CA GLN A 36 -10.11 7.53 -14.19
C GLN A 36 -9.57 6.10 -14.29
N THR A 37 -8.24 5.95 -14.34
CA THR A 37 -7.60 4.64 -14.52
C THR A 37 -7.91 3.69 -13.35
N MET A 38 -7.95 4.22 -12.14
CA MET A 38 -8.14 3.41 -10.93
C MET A 38 -9.56 3.46 -10.36
N ALA A 39 -10.50 4.07 -11.08
CA ALA A 39 -11.88 4.25 -10.62
C ALA A 39 -11.97 4.89 -9.21
N LEU A 40 -11.14 5.91 -8.97
CA LEU A 40 -11.16 6.65 -7.72
C LEU A 40 -12.10 7.85 -7.79
N PRO A 41 -12.76 8.24 -6.67
CA PRO A 41 -13.56 9.45 -6.63
C PRO A 41 -12.70 10.69 -6.95
N ALA A 42 -13.09 11.47 -7.95
CA ALA A 42 -12.32 12.63 -8.40
C ALA A 42 -12.08 13.67 -7.29
N SER A 43 -13.04 13.82 -6.37
CA SER A 43 -12.94 14.72 -5.22
C SER A 43 -11.96 14.25 -4.14
N TYR A 44 -11.68 12.96 -4.08
CA TYR A 44 -10.81 12.36 -3.06
C TYR A 44 -9.39 12.04 -3.57
N THR A 45 -9.24 11.84 -4.88
CA THR A 45 -7.93 11.53 -5.50
C THR A 45 -6.82 12.53 -5.18
N PRO A 46 -7.07 13.88 -5.19
CA PRO A 46 -6.05 14.85 -4.80
C PRO A 46 -5.54 14.65 -3.36
N GLN A 47 -6.43 14.29 -2.44
CA GLN A 47 -6.08 14.07 -1.02
C GLN A 47 -5.20 12.84 -0.87
N VAL A 48 -5.50 11.77 -1.59
CA VAL A 48 -4.70 10.54 -1.60
C VAL A 48 -3.31 10.77 -2.18
N LEU A 49 -3.22 11.46 -3.32
CA LEU A 49 -1.93 11.76 -3.95
C LEU A 49 -1.07 12.69 -3.08
N ARG A 50 -1.70 13.65 -2.41
CA ARG A 50 -1.02 14.51 -1.44
C ARG A 50 -0.50 13.71 -0.25
N LEU A 51 -1.28 12.78 0.27
CA LEU A 51 -0.86 11.88 1.34
C LEU A 51 0.39 11.07 0.95
N LEU A 52 0.43 10.50 -0.27
CA LEU A 52 1.61 9.81 -0.77
C LEU A 52 2.82 10.75 -0.91
N ALA A 53 2.59 12.01 -1.29
CA ALA A 53 3.65 13.01 -1.38
C ALA A 53 4.17 13.44 0.00
N GLU A 54 3.29 13.62 0.98
CA GLU A 54 3.65 13.93 2.37
C GLU A 54 4.46 12.79 3.03
N ALA A 55 4.17 11.54 2.64
CA ALA A 55 4.95 10.37 3.05
C ALA A 55 6.28 10.20 2.27
N GLY A 56 6.59 11.07 1.32
CA GLY A 56 7.80 10.98 0.50
C GLY A 56 7.79 9.88 -0.57
N LEU A 57 6.64 9.23 -0.80
CA LEU A 57 6.48 8.16 -1.79
C LEU A 57 6.23 8.70 -3.19
N ALA A 58 5.64 9.89 -3.27
CA ALA A 58 5.39 10.57 -4.53
C ALA A 58 5.89 12.02 -4.48
N GLU A 59 6.07 12.63 -5.63
CA GLU A 59 6.32 14.05 -5.76
C GLU A 59 5.32 14.69 -6.72
N ALA A 60 5.01 15.96 -6.46
CA ALA A 60 4.08 16.74 -7.26
C ALA A 60 4.83 17.80 -8.07
N ARG A 61 4.42 17.99 -9.31
CA ARG A 61 4.88 19.08 -10.16
C ARG A 61 3.68 19.90 -10.63
N ALA A 62 3.74 21.19 -10.43
CA ALA A 62 2.69 22.11 -10.92
C ALA A 62 2.82 22.37 -12.43
N GLY A 63 1.72 22.86 -13.04
CA GLY A 63 1.68 23.33 -14.40
C GLY A 63 1.12 22.37 -15.43
N ARG A 64 1.21 22.79 -16.71
CA ARG A 64 0.60 22.08 -17.83
C ARG A 64 1.10 20.64 -17.98
N ASP A 65 2.41 20.42 -17.80
CA ASP A 65 3.08 19.11 -17.88
C ASP A 65 3.35 18.51 -16.51
N GLY A 66 2.70 19.02 -15.47
CA GLY A 66 2.80 18.55 -14.10
C GLY A 66 1.84 17.40 -13.81
N GLY A 67 1.83 16.98 -12.56
CA GLY A 67 1.08 15.84 -12.02
C GLY A 67 1.80 15.25 -10.84
N TYR A 68 1.71 13.94 -10.68
CA TYR A 68 2.39 13.17 -9.65
C TYR A 68 3.21 12.05 -10.27
N ARG A 69 4.35 11.74 -9.64
CA ARG A 69 5.14 10.54 -9.96
C ARG A 69 5.74 9.96 -8.68
N LEU A 70 6.20 8.71 -8.71
CA LEU A 70 6.96 8.14 -7.60
C LEU A 70 8.32 8.84 -7.45
N THR A 71 8.79 8.98 -6.21
CA THR A 71 10.12 9.55 -5.90
C THR A 71 11.26 8.56 -6.13
N ARG A 72 10.93 7.25 -6.16
CA ARG A 72 11.87 6.13 -6.33
C ARG A 72 11.31 5.14 -7.36
N PRO A 73 12.18 4.28 -7.96
CA PRO A 73 11.72 3.20 -8.82
C PRO A 73 10.69 2.30 -8.11
N PRO A 74 9.66 1.79 -8.81
CA PRO A 74 8.62 0.94 -8.20
C PRO A 74 9.17 -0.28 -7.45
N GLY A 75 10.33 -0.82 -7.86
CA GLY A 75 10.99 -1.93 -7.18
C GLY A 75 11.64 -1.56 -5.83
N GLU A 76 11.73 -0.27 -5.52
CA GLU A 76 12.26 0.24 -4.25
C GLU A 76 11.17 0.77 -3.32
N VAL A 77 9.90 0.67 -3.71
CA VAL A 77 8.75 1.09 -2.90
C VAL A 77 8.00 -0.14 -2.44
N ALA A 78 8.04 -0.42 -1.13
CA ALA A 78 7.33 -1.54 -0.55
C ALA A 78 5.83 -1.24 -0.40
N LEU A 79 5.00 -2.26 -0.54
CA LEU A 79 3.56 -2.15 -0.28
C LEU A 79 3.30 -1.69 1.17
N LEU A 80 4.12 -2.14 2.13
CA LEU A 80 4.02 -1.71 3.52
C LEU A 80 4.11 -0.19 3.67
N GLU A 81 5.04 0.47 2.97
CA GLU A 81 5.20 1.93 3.04
C GLU A 81 3.93 2.66 2.59
N VAL A 82 3.28 2.17 1.54
CA VAL A 82 2.03 2.74 1.03
C VAL A 82 0.89 2.53 2.03
N VAL A 83 0.80 1.34 2.61
CA VAL A 83 -0.22 1.02 3.61
C VAL A 83 -0.01 1.86 4.87
N GLU A 84 1.20 1.93 5.40
CA GLU A 84 1.51 2.71 6.61
C GLU A 84 1.33 4.23 6.39
N ALA A 85 1.60 4.74 5.20
CA ALA A 85 1.31 6.13 4.86
C ALA A 85 -0.20 6.44 5.00
N ALA A 86 -1.06 5.51 4.63
CA ALA A 86 -2.50 5.71 4.66
C ALA A 86 -3.15 5.35 6.00
N GLU A 87 -2.75 4.24 6.60
CA GLU A 87 -3.42 3.66 7.78
C GLU A 87 -2.71 4.05 9.10
N GLY A 88 -1.48 4.50 9.02
CA GLY A 88 -0.56 4.63 10.16
C GLY A 88 0.28 3.36 10.34
N PRO A 89 1.20 3.39 11.33
CA PRO A 89 2.13 2.28 11.57
C PRO A 89 1.40 0.96 11.82
N PHE A 90 1.84 -0.08 11.13
CA PHE A 90 1.31 -1.44 11.33
C PHE A 90 2.03 -2.10 12.51
N THR A 91 1.62 -1.75 13.72
CA THR A 91 2.26 -2.17 14.98
C THR A 91 1.27 -2.77 15.95
N LEU A 92 1.78 -3.58 16.89
CA LEU A 92 1.00 -4.10 18.01
C LEU A 92 1.15 -3.17 19.22
N GLU A 93 0.56 -1.97 19.16
CA GLU A 93 0.64 -1.00 20.27
C GLU A 93 -0.34 -1.29 21.40
N ARG A 94 -1.35 -2.13 21.15
CA ARG A 94 -2.41 -2.42 22.09
C ARG A 94 -2.49 -3.91 22.42
N CYS A 95 -2.72 -4.20 23.69
CA CYS A 95 -2.97 -5.56 24.11
C CYS A 95 -4.21 -6.12 23.39
N ILE A 96 -4.04 -7.21 22.66
CA ILE A 96 -5.09 -7.84 21.89
C ILE A 96 -6.25 -8.35 22.75
N LEU A 97 -5.98 -8.71 24.01
CA LEU A 97 -6.98 -9.25 24.94
C LEU A 97 -7.74 -8.14 25.67
N ARG A 98 -7.11 -6.99 25.96
CA ARG A 98 -7.66 -5.96 26.85
C ARG A 98 -7.76 -4.57 26.22
N GLY A 99 -7.20 -4.37 25.03
CA GLY A 99 -7.35 -3.12 24.26
C GLY A 99 -6.58 -1.90 24.77
N GLY A 100 -5.74 -2.04 25.80
CA GLY A 100 -4.86 -0.98 26.33
C GLY A 100 -3.38 -1.28 26.11
N PRO A 101 -2.46 -0.49 26.71
CA PRO A 101 -1.03 -0.81 26.70
C PRO A 101 -0.78 -2.20 27.25
N CYS A 102 0.17 -2.93 26.67
CA CYS A 102 0.52 -4.27 27.17
C CYS A 102 1.48 -4.14 28.35
N HIS A 103 1.05 -4.53 29.54
CA HIS A 103 1.89 -4.58 30.74
C HIS A 103 2.51 -5.96 31.01
N TRP A 104 2.19 -6.95 30.18
CA TRP A 104 2.52 -8.36 30.40
C TRP A 104 3.31 -8.95 29.23
N GLU A 105 3.94 -8.12 28.42
CA GLU A 105 4.65 -8.52 27.20
C GLU A 105 5.72 -9.60 27.45
N HIS A 106 6.38 -9.56 28.62
CA HIS A 106 7.46 -10.48 28.96
C HIS A 106 6.97 -11.84 29.51
N VAL A 107 5.68 -11.95 29.89
CA VAL A 107 5.13 -13.15 30.56
C VAL A 107 3.87 -13.68 29.89
N CYS A 108 3.41 -13.05 28.83
CA CYS A 108 2.17 -13.41 28.15
C CYS A 108 2.46 -14.23 26.88
N ALA A 109 2.12 -15.52 26.92
CA ALA A 109 2.28 -16.41 25.77
C ALA A 109 1.50 -15.95 24.54
N VAL A 110 0.32 -15.32 24.75
CA VAL A 110 -0.51 -14.77 23.66
C VAL A 110 0.18 -13.58 23.00
N HIS A 111 0.86 -12.72 23.78
CA HIS A 111 1.60 -11.57 23.23
C HIS A 111 2.68 -12.04 22.28
N ALA A 112 3.50 -13.02 22.67
CA ALA A 112 4.57 -13.54 21.82
C ALA A 112 4.05 -14.09 20.49
N ALA A 113 3.01 -14.94 20.54
CA ALA A 113 2.40 -15.52 19.34
C ALA A 113 1.79 -14.46 18.43
N TRP A 114 1.13 -13.46 19.03
CA TRP A 114 0.48 -12.40 18.26
C TRP A 114 1.48 -11.43 17.63
N SER A 115 2.52 -11.06 18.36
CA SER A 115 3.61 -10.24 17.83
C SER A 115 4.28 -10.91 16.63
N ALA A 116 4.52 -12.21 16.71
CA ALA A 116 5.07 -12.98 15.59
C ALA A 116 4.14 -12.95 14.36
N ALA A 117 2.83 -13.04 14.54
CA ALA A 117 1.86 -12.97 13.45
C ALA A 117 1.84 -11.57 12.81
N VAL A 118 1.88 -10.49 13.61
CA VAL A 118 1.94 -9.11 13.12
C VAL A 118 3.23 -8.88 12.33
N GLU A 119 4.38 -9.33 12.85
CA GLU A 119 5.67 -9.21 12.15
C GLU A 119 5.70 -10.02 10.85
N ALA A 120 5.12 -11.22 10.82
CA ALA A 120 4.99 -11.99 9.58
C ALA A 120 4.16 -11.26 8.51
N CYS A 121 3.05 -10.62 8.91
CA CYS A 121 2.27 -9.77 8.01
C CYS A 121 3.08 -8.57 7.51
N ARG A 122 3.78 -7.88 8.41
CA ARG A 122 4.64 -6.75 8.04
C ARG A 122 5.73 -7.15 7.06
N ASP A 123 6.39 -8.27 7.32
CA ASP A 123 7.47 -8.77 6.46
C ASP A 123 6.96 -9.13 5.07
N SER A 124 5.79 -9.75 4.97
CA SER A 124 5.15 -10.02 3.69
C SER A 124 4.88 -8.75 2.90
N LEU A 125 4.31 -7.72 3.54
CA LEU A 125 4.03 -6.44 2.91
C LEU A 125 5.30 -5.65 2.57
N ARG A 126 6.35 -5.77 3.39
CA ARG A 126 7.67 -5.15 3.17
C ARG A 126 8.42 -5.76 2.00
N GLN A 127 8.32 -7.08 1.83
CA GLN A 127 8.99 -7.81 0.74
C GLN A 127 8.26 -7.66 -0.60
N THR A 128 6.99 -7.27 -0.59
CA THR A 128 6.20 -7.03 -1.81
C THR A 128 6.40 -5.60 -2.27
N THR A 129 6.97 -5.42 -3.46
CA THR A 129 7.19 -4.08 -4.05
C THR A 129 6.05 -3.68 -4.99
N LEU A 130 5.95 -2.39 -5.30
CA LEU A 130 5.00 -1.92 -6.33
C LEU A 130 5.33 -2.52 -7.70
N ALA A 131 6.60 -2.81 -8.01
CA ALA A 131 6.98 -3.48 -9.25
C ALA A 131 6.42 -4.90 -9.31
N ASP A 132 6.46 -5.66 -8.21
CA ASP A 132 5.88 -7.00 -8.13
C ASP A 132 4.38 -6.98 -8.39
N LEU A 133 3.69 -5.99 -7.81
CA LEU A 133 2.24 -5.83 -7.99
C LEU A 133 1.88 -5.43 -9.43
N VAL A 134 2.63 -4.53 -10.04
CA VAL A 134 2.45 -4.15 -11.46
C VAL A 134 2.66 -5.36 -12.36
N ALA A 135 3.69 -6.18 -12.11
CA ALA A 135 3.94 -7.40 -12.86
C ALA A 135 2.84 -8.46 -12.65
N ALA A 136 2.27 -8.54 -11.45
CA ALA A 136 1.14 -9.42 -11.16
C ALA A 136 -0.12 -8.98 -11.91
N ASP A 137 -0.43 -7.68 -11.88
CA ASP A 137 -1.57 -7.10 -12.60
C ASP A 137 -1.48 -7.36 -14.12
N ALA A 138 -0.31 -7.14 -14.73
CA ALA A 138 -0.10 -7.38 -16.14
C ALA A 138 -0.34 -8.86 -16.52
N ARG A 139 0.03 -9.80 -15.64
CA ARG A 139 -0.25 -11.22 -15.84
C ARG A 139 -1.73 -11.56 -15.76
N ILE A 140 -2.45 -10.92 -14.84
CA ILE A 140 -3.91 -11.09 -14.70
C ILE A 140 -4.61 -10.56 -15.97
N GLU A 141 -4.24 -9.37 -16.44
CA GLU A 141 -4.80 -8.76 -17.64
C GLU A 141 -4.52 -9.60 -18.91
N ALA A 142 -3.39 -10.28 -18.98
CA ALA A 142 -3.03 -11.18 -20.07
C ALA A 142 -3.75 -12.55 -20.01
N GLY A 143 -4.66 -12.75 -19.05
CA GLY A 143 -5.39 -14.00 -18.87
C GLY A 143 -4.57 -15.12 -18.20
N GLY A 144 -3.38 -14.82 -17.73
CA GLY A 144 -2.59 -15.69 -16.87
C GLY A 144 -3.08 -15.54 -15.43
N GLY A 145 -3.74 -16.56 -14.88
CA GLY A 145 -4.15 -16.54 -13.48
C GLY A 145 -2.99 -16.20 -12.54
N ILE A 146 -3.31 -15.68 -11.35
CA ILE A 146 -2.33 -15.47 -10.29
C ILE A 146 -1.62 -16.81 -10.05
N PRO A 147 -0.25 -16.87 -10.09
CA PRO A 147 0.44 -18.10 -9.71
C PRO A 147 -0.04 -18.50 -8.32
N GLU A 148 -0.45 -19.76 -8.17
CA GLU A 148 -0.92 -20.35 -6.92
C GLU A 148 0.19 -20.30 -5.85
N ARG A 149 0.47 -19.12 -5.30
CA ARG A 149 1.10 -18.98 -4.01
C ARG A 149 0.02 -18.62 -2.99
N GLY A 150 -0.67 -19.68 -2.56
CA GLY A 150 -1.27 -19.69 -1.24
C GLY A 150 -2.56 -18.93 -1.05
N LEU A 151 -3.53 -18.99 -1.98
CA LEU A 151 -4.93 -18.91 -1.57
C LEU A 151 -5.35 -20.35 -1.22
N PRO A 152 -5.68 -20.64 0.05
CA PRO A 152 -6.34 -21.91 0.35
C PRO A 152 -7.67 -21.95 -0.39
N PRO A 153 -8.14 -23.13 -0.82
CA PRO A 153 -9.46 -23.26 -1.39
C PRO A 153 -10.51 -22.71 -0.43
N ALA A 154 -11.51 -22.03 -0.99
CA ALA A 154 -12.64 -21.48 -0.25
C ALA A 154 -13.38 -22.56 0.54
#